data_715c2e3a999fbc194e576e2087122874
#
_entry.id   715c2e3a999fbc194e576e2087122874
#
_cell.length_a   1.000
_cell.length_b   1.000
_cell.length_c   1.000
_cell.angle_alpha   90.00
_cell.angle_beta   90.00
_cell.angle_gamma   90.00
#
_symmetry.space_group_name_H-M   'P 1'
#
loop_
_entity.id
_entity.type
_entity.pdbx_description
1 polymer ?
#
loop_
_entity_poly.entity_id
_entity_poly.type
_entity_poly.pdbx_seq_one_letter_code
_entity_poly.pdbx_strand_id
1 'polypeptide(L)'
;MSNEYLLEYTRIKLRAALRDLSGGSKGQLEALCEHPPADKNAYPRKHIHRVQLEDRTVDALVTPVYALESFSRRRSAPPMNDFEFADSSWRRAVNALDVSQQAWLRYCYGGNLAFKHQTAICEAVWSRYKGHIPASTQRKVVNRLLSLVWLSVQAVAAANKREDFKEMAGSALAGMLSVSRSTWCETYSPHWAGMKEAVRALDEMALLATLHHYQNHLDDVCV
;
A
#
# COMPACT_ATOMS: atom_id res chain seq x y z
N MET A 1 -20.96 22.51 5.36
CA MET A 1 -19.61 22.38 4.76
C MET A 1 -19.75 21.73 3.40
N SER A 2 -19.07 22.22 2.37
CA SER A 2 -19.14 21.60 1.04
C SER A 2 -18.58 20.17 1.11
N ASN A 3 -19.26 19.23 0.50
CA ASN A 3 -18.90 17.81 0.47
C ASN A 3 -17.45 17.61 -0.05
N GLU A 4 -16.99 18.48 -0.90
CA GLU A 4 -15.66 18.47 -1.51
C GLU A 4 -14.53 18.66 -0.48
N TYR A 5 -14.66 19.61 0.47
CA TYR A 5 -13.66 19.78 1.54
C TYR A 5 -13.53 18.55 2.43
N LEU A 6 -14.67 17.89 2.68
CA LEU A 6 -14.72 16.69 3.49
C LEU A 6 -14.01 15.51 2.80
N LEU A 7 -14.23 15.36 1.50
CA LEU A 7 -13.55 14.35 0.69
C LEU A 7 -12.04 14.61 0.62
N GLU A 8 -11.61 15.88 0.45
CA GLU A 8 -10.19 16.20 0.41
C GLU A 8 -9.51 15.96 1.77
N TYR A 9 -10.15 16.33 2.86
CA TYR A 9 -9.68 15.99 4.20
C TYR A 9 -9.50 14.48 4.36
N THR A 10 -10.48 13.69 3.91
CA THR A 10 -10.41 12.22 3.95
C THR A 10 -9.23 11.69 3.13
N ARG A 11 -8.98 12.24 1.93
CA ARG A 11 -7.83 11.88 1.09
C ARG A 11 -6.50 12.12 1.79
N ILE A 12 -6.35 13.28 2.43
CA ILE A 12 -5.12 13.63 3.17
C ILE A 12 -4.89 12.64 4.32
N LYS A 13 -5.93 12.35 5.11
CA LYS A 13 -5.85 11.39 6.22
C LYS A 13 -5.53 9.97 5.75
N LEU A 14 -6.14 9.52 4.66
CA LEU A 14 -5.87 8.20 4.09
C LEU A 14 -4.45 8.06 3.54
N ARG A 15 -3.89 9.11 2.90
CA ARG A 15 -2.50 9.10 2.46
C ARG A 15 -1.53 8.93 3.64
N ALA A 16 -1.82 9.53 4.79
CA ALA A 16 -1.03 9.36 6.00
C ALA A 16 -1.23 7.95 6.60
N ALA A 17 -2.49 7.55 6.81
CA ALA A 17 -2.84 6.31 7.49
C ALA A 17 -2.45 5.04 6.72
N LEU A 18 -2.53 5.04 5.39
CA LEU A 18 -2.22 3.89 4.55
C LEU A 18 -0.76 3.85 4.08
N ARG A 19 0.05 4.84 4.44
CA ARG A 19 1.47 4.83 4.12
C ARG A 19 2.12 3.60 4.76
N ASP A 20 2.82 2.83 3.94
CA ASP A 20 3.61 1.71 4.43
C ASP A 20 4.87 2.24 5.14
N LEU A 21 4.87 2.14 6.46
CA LEU A 21 6.00 2.50 7.30
C LEU A 21 6.94 1.31 7.57
N SER A 22 6.58 0.11 7.11
CA SER A 22 7.39 -1.10 7.29
C SER A 22 8.74 -1.03 6.57
N GLY A 23 8.89 -0.11 5.61
CA GLY A 23 10.16 0.22 4.96
C GLY A 23 11.00 1.26 5.71
N GLY A 24 10.60 1.67 6.93
CA GLY A 24 11.42 2.49 7.82
C GLY A 24 12.78 1.82 8.02
N SER A 25 13.84 2.60 8.00
CA SER A 25 15.24 2.16 8.13
C SER A 25 15.34 1.03 9.15
N LYS A 26 15.69 -0.15 8.66
CA LYS A 26 16.05 -1.28 9.52
C LYS A 26 17.02 -0.75 10.57
N GLY A 27 16.70 -0.96 11.85
CA GLY A 27 17.58 -0.54 12.92
C GLY A 27 18.97 -1.15 12.70
N GLN A 28 20.02 -0.48 13.13
CA GLN A 28 21.40 -0.99 12.99
C GLN A 28 21.54 -2.44 13.49
N LEU A 29 20.79 -2.80 14.55
CA LEU A 29 20.76 -4.17 15.09
C LEU A 29 20.13 -5.17 14.10
N GLU A 30 19.07 -4.78 13.40
CA GLU A 30 18.41 -5.64 12.41
C GLU A 30 19.28 -5.82 11.17
N ALA A 31 19.95 -4.75 10.73
CA ALA A 31 20.93 -4.82 9.65
C ALA A 31 22.15 -5.69 10.03
N LEU A 32 22.59 -5.66 11.29
CA LEU A 32 23.64 -6.54 11.80
C LEU A 32 23.19 -8.01 11.89
N CYS A 33 21.91 -8.27 12.20
CA CYS A 33 21.35 -9.62 12.22
C CYS A 33 21.24 -10.21 10.81
N GLU A 34 20.88 -9.39 9.81
CA GLU A 34 20.79 -9.83 8.41
C GLU A 34 22.16 -10.03 7.76
N HIS A 35 23.13 -9.24 8.15
CA HIS A 35 24.50 -9.31 7.67
C HIS A 35 25.47 -9.51 8.85
N PRO A 36 25.43 -10.69 9.49
CA PRO A 36 26.41 -10.97 10.53
C PRO A 36 27.83 -10.86 9.92
N PRO A 37 28.80 -10.31 10.64
CA PRO A 37 30.16 -10.19 10.15
C PRO A 37 30.61 -11.55 9.59
N ALA A 38 31.00 -11.55 8.34
CA ALA A 38 31.25 -12.76 7.55
C ALA A 38 32.39 -13.62 8.11
N ASP A 39 33.24 -13.05 8.95
CA ASP A 39 34.40 -13.74 9.47
C ASP A 39 34.23 -14.09 10.96
N LYS A 40 33.65 -15.26 11.21
CA LYS A 40 33.59 -15.86 12.55
C LYS A 40 35.01 -16.22 13.08
N ASN A 41 36.01 -16.22 12.21
CA ASN A 41 37.39 -16.56 12.55
C ASN A 41 38.23 -15.30 12.91
N ALA A 42 37.77 -14.08 12.58
CA ALA A 42 38.50 -12.85 12.91
C ALA A 42 38.64 -12.63 14.43
N TYR A 43 37.74 -13.23 15.22
CA TYR A 43 37.85 -13.26 16.67
C TYR A 43 37.87 -14.71 17.17
N PRO A 44 39.00 -15.40 17.06
CA PRO A 44 39.13 -16.73 17.63
C PRO A 44 38.80 -16.62 19.13
N ARG A 45 37.87 -17.44 19.60
CA ARG A 45 37.57 -17.56 21.02
C ARG A 45 38.81 -18.09 21.73
N LYS A 46 39.74 -17.19 22.06
CA LYS A 46 40.83 -17.53 22.93
C LYS A 46 40.26 -17.72 24.33
N HIS A 47 40.64 -18.84 24.97
CA HIS A 47 40.30 -19.03 26.36
C HIS A 47 40.85 -17.85 27.16
N ILE A 48 39.95 -17.06 27.71
CA ILE A 48 40.27 -15.74 28.32
C ILE A 48 40.85 -15.95 29.73
N HIS A 49 40.66 -17.12 30.33
CA HIS A 49 41.09 -17.40 31.69
C HIS A 49 42.20 -18.46 31.71
N ARG A 50 43.43 -17.97 31.91
CA ARG A 50 44.57 -18.81 32.30
C ARG A 50 44.80 -18.62 33.79
N VAL A 51 44.81 -19.70 34.54
CA VAL A 51 45.18 -19.67 35.96
C VAL A 51 46.67 -19.97 36.04
N GLN A 52 47.41 -19.03 36.60
CA GLN A 52 48.85 -19.18 36.85
C GLN A 52 49.04 -19.93 38.18
N LEU A 53 49.53 -21.12 38.09
CA LEU A 53 49.96 -21.90 39.26
C LEU A 53 51.47 -21.61 39.47
N GLU A 54 52.02 -21.94 40.64
CA GLU A 54 53.40 -21.61 40.98
C GLU A 54 54.41 -22.08 39.93
N ASP A 55 54.18 -23.24 39.28
CA ASP A 55 55.11 -23.83 38.31
C ASP A 55 54.64 -23.80 36.84
N ARG A 56 53.38 -23.54 36.61
CA ARG A 56 52.82 -23.56 35.22
C ARG A 56 51.53 -22.77 35.07
N THR A 57 51.29 -22.36 33.85
CA THR A 57 49.99 -21.77 33.49
C THR A 57 49.06 -22.83 32.94
N VAL A 58 47.90 -23.02 33.49
CA VAL A 58 46.88 -23.98 33.08
C VAL A 58 45.69 -23.27 32.52
N ASP A 59 45.15 -23.72 31.39
CA ASP A 59 43.88 -23.24 30.88
C ASP A 59 42.79 -23.77 31.87
N ALA A 60 42.11 -22.84 32.52
CA ALA A 60 40.99 -23.22 33.41
C ALA A 60 39.88 -23.83 32.55
N LEU A 61 39.51 -25.08 32.86
CA LEU A 61 38.28 -25.69 32.38
C LEU A 61 37.11 -25.02 33.13
N VAL A 62 36.90 -23.76 32.83
CA VAL A 62 35.71 -23.04 33.29
C VAL A 62 34.62 -23.38 32.30
N THR A 63 33.61 -24.11 32.75
CA THR A 63 32.34 -24.10 32.04
C THR A 63 31.93 -22.63 31.91
N PRO A 64 31.89 -22.06 30.71
CA PRO A 64 31.52 -20.67 30.58
C PRO A 64 30.13 -20.53 31.21
N VAL A 65 30.04 -19.83 32.32
CA VAL A 65 28.77 -19.35 32.81
C VAL A 65 28.31 -18.38 31.73
N TYR A 66 27.54 -18.91 30.81
CA TYR A 66 26.72 -18.06 29.97
C TYR A 66 25.74 -17.43 30.97
N ALA A 67 26.08 -16.26 31.50
CA ALA A 67 25.06 -15.39 32.00
C ALA A 67 24.16 -15.18 30.78
N LEU A 68 23.06 -15.92 30.75
CA LEU A 68 21.93 -15.56 29.91
C LEU A 68 21.73 -14.08 30.26
N GLU A 69 22.11 -13.19 29.36
CA GLU A 69 21.89 -11.78 29.54
C GLU A 69 20.44 -11.68 29.96
N SER A 70 20.24 -11.32 31.23
CA SER A 70 18.91 -11.02 31.71
C SER A 70 18.42 -9.99 30.74
N PHE A 71 17.45 -10.36 29.92
CA PHE A 71 16.87 -9.53 28.88
C PHE A 71 16.91 -8.10 29.34
N SER A 72 17.59 -7.24 28.56
CA SER A 72 17.74 -5.84 28.87
C SER A 72 16.42 -5.32 29.40
N ARG A 73 16.37 -4.87 30.65
CA ARG A 73 15.18 -4.27 31.25
C ARG A 73 14.88 -2.89 30.62
N ARG A 74 15.47 -2.59 29.47
CA ARG A 74 15.04 -1.48 28.65
C ARG A 74 13.58 -1.74 28.33
N ARG A 75 12.73 -0.84 28.76
CA ARG A 75 11.35 -0.80 28.33
C ARG A 75 11.40 -0.98 26.82
N SER A 76 10.80 -2.05 26.31
CA SER A 76 10.63 -2.22 24.88
C SER A 76 10.01 -0.93 24.37
N ALA A 77 10.55 -0.37 23.30
CA ALA A 77 9.89 0.75 22.64
C ALA A 77 8.42 0.39 22.47
N PRO A 78 7.48 1.32 22.67
CA PRO A 78 6.08 1.03 22.47
C PRO A 78 5.95 0.37 21.09
N PRO A 79 5.17 -0.71 20.96
CA PRO A 79 5.07 -1.49 19.72
C PRO A 79 4.51 -0.67 18.56
N MET A 80 4.07 0.54 18.83
CA MET A 80 3.45 1.45 17.86
C MET A 80 3.84 2.89 18.21
N ASN A 81 4.21 3.67 17.20
CA ASN A 81 4.45 5.10 17.35
C ASN A 81 3.11 5.83 17.55
N ASP A 82 3.14 6.97 18.23
CA ASP A 82 1.95 7.80 18.48
C ASP A 82 1.18 8.15 17.20
N PHE A 83 1.89 8.41 16.10
CA PHE A 83 1.29 8.66 14.78
C PHE A 83 0.59 7.42 14.23
N GLU A 84 1.18 6.25 14.35
CA GLU A 84 0.57 4.98 13.91
C GLU A 84 -0.68 4.65 14.73
N PHE A 85 -0.65 4.97 16.02
CA PHE A 85 -1.81 4.83 16.88
C PHE A 85 -2.94 5.78 16.46
N ALA A 86 -2.64 7.06 16.24
CA ALA A 86 -3.62 8.05 15.79
C ALA A 86 -4.27 7.68 14.44
N ASP A 87 -3.50 7.05 13.54
CA ASP A 87 -3.97 6.61 12.24
C ASP A 87 -4.70 5.25 12.26
N SER A 88 -4.67 4.55 13.40
CA SER A 88 -5.25 3.20 13.54
C SER A 88 -6.75 3.17 13.26
N SER A 89 -7.48 4.20 13.67
CA SER A 89 -8.94 4.33 13.45
C SER A 89 -9.28 4.42 11.97
N TRP A 90 -8.47 5.15 11.18
CA TRP A 90 -8.62 5.23 9.73
C TRP A 90 -8.34 3.90 9.05
N ARG A 91 -7.28 3.17 9.49
CA ARG A 91 -6.98 1.83 8.98
C ARG A 91 -8.10 0.84 9.28
N ARG A 92 -8.72 0.90 10.46
CA ARG A 92 -9.90 0.08 10.81
C ARG A 92 -11.08 0.42 9.91
N ALA A 93 -11.38 1.71 9.70
CA ALA A 93 -12.43 2.14 8.81
C ALA A 93 -12.25 1.59 7.39
N VAL A 94 -11.03 1.66 6.84
CA VAL A 94 -10.72 1.07 5.53
C VAL A 94 -10.90 -0.45 5.53
N ASN A 95 -10.52 -1.14 6.60
CA ASN A 95 -10.66 -2.60 6.69
C ASN A 95 -12.11 -3.07 6.78
N ALA A 96 -13.04 -2.21 7.20
CA ALA A 96 -14.48 -2.49 7.25
C ALA A 96 -15.20 -2.32 5.92
N LEU A 97 -14.52 -1.78 4.89
CA LEU A 97 -15.10 -1.53 3.58
C LEU A 97 -15.27 -2.81 2.74
N ASP A 98 -16.09 -2.70 1.69
CA ASP A 98 -16.16 -3.72 0.64
C ASP A 98 -14.80 -3.95 -0.04
N VAL A 99 -14.58 -5.17 -0.54
CA VAL A 99 -13.30 -5.60 -1.14
C VAL A 99 -12.84 -4.67 -2.25
N SER A 100 -13.75 -4.19 -3.10
CA SER A 100 -13.44 -3.31 -4.22
C SER A 100 -13.03 -1.90 -3.76
N GLN A 101 -13.74 -1.35 -2.78
CA GLN A 101 -13.45 -0.05 -2.17
C GLN A 101 -12.13 -0.09 -1.40
N GLN A 102 -11.92 -1.13 -0.59
CA GLN A 102 -10.68 -1.36 0.13
C GLN A 102 -9.48 -1.49 -0.82
N ALA A 103 -9.63 -2.26 -1.92
CA ALA A 103 -8.60 -2.43 -2.92
C ALA A 103 -8.25 -1.09 -3.59
N TRP A 104 -9.26 -0.28 -3.95
CA TRP A 104 -9.06 1.03 -4.53
C TRP A 104 -8.28 1.97 -3.60
N LEU A 105 -8.70 2.10 -2.34
CA LEU A 105 -8.04 3.00 -1.39
C LEU A 105 -6.60 2.59 -1.12
N ARG A 106 -6.33 1.29 -0.95
CA ARG A 106 -4.97 0.78 -0.76
C ARG A 106 -4.09 1.00 -1.98
N TYR A 107 -4.63 0.86 -3.18
CA TYR A 107 -3.91 1.13 -4.42
C TYR A 107 -3.65 2.63 -4.62
N CYS A 108 -4.70 3.45 -4.52
CA CYS A 108 -4.64 4.87 -4.82
C CYS A 108 -3.87 5.66 -3.75
N TYR A 109 -4.16 5.44 -2.46
CA TYR A 109 -3.61 6.24 -1.36
C TYR A 109 -2.50 5.53 -0.59
N GLY A 110 -2.54 4.20 -0.51
CA GLY A 110 -1.50 3.40 0.16
C GLY A 110 -0.33 2.99 -0.74
N GLY A 111 -0.43 3.17 -2.05
CA GLY A 111 0.61 2.76 -2.99
C GLY A 111 0.79 1.24 -3.11
N ASN A 112 -0.18 0.44 -2.66
CA ASN A 112 -0.10 -1.01 -2.71
C ASN A 112 -0.38 -1.54 -4.12
N LEU A 113 0.65 -2.09 -4.75
CA LEU A 113 0.61 -2.59 -6.12
C LEU A 113 0.28 -4.10 -6.22
N ALA A 114 -0.22 -4.72 -5.14
CA ALA A 114 -0.54 -6.14 -5.17
C ALA A 114 -1.58 -6.47 -6.26
N PHE A 115 -1.31 -7.51 -7.02
CA PHE A 115 -2.14 -7.94 -8.16
C PHE A 115 -3.61 -8.18 -7.77
N LYS A 116 -3.86 -8.73 -6.59
CA LYS A 116 -5.22 -8.93 -6.06
C LYS A 116 -6.05 -7.64 -5.97
N HIS A 117 -5.42 -6.50 -5.67
CA HIS A 117 -6.12 -5.22 -5.62
C HIS A 117 -6.41 -4.73 -7.04
N GLN A 118 -5.47 -4.88 -7.96
CA GLN A 118 -5.65 -4.47 -9.35
C GLN A 118 -6.81 -5.22 -10.00
N THR A 119 -6.90 -6.54 -9.81
CA THR A 119 -7.99 -7.37 -10.34
C THR A 119 -9.33 -6.98 -9.74
N ALA A 120 -9.43 -6.81 -8.41
CA ALA A 120 -10.68 -6.42 -7.75
C ALA A 120 -11.18 -5.03 -8.22
N ILE A 121 -10.27 -4.07 -8.42
CA ILE A 121 -10.62 -2.74 -8.95
C ILE A 121 -11.13 -2.85 -10.39
N CYS A 122 -10.41 -3.57 -11.26
CA CYS A 122 -10.81 -3.74 -12.66
C CYS A 122 -12.18 -4.42 -12.78
N GLU A 123 -12.44 -5.44 -11.97
CA GLU A 123 -13.71 -6.14 -11.93
C GLU A 123 -14.86 -5.21 -11.50
N ALA A 124 -14.65 -4.42 -10.44
CA ALA A 124 -15.63 -3.47 -9.96
C ALA A 124 -15.94 -2.37 -10.99
N VAL A 125 -14.91 -1.78 -11.59
CA VAL A 125 -15.07 -0.75 -12.63
C VAL A 125 -15.77 -1.32 -13.86
N TRP A 126 -15.34 -2.50 -14.33
CA TRP A 126 -15.99 -3.15 -15.46
C TRP A 126 -17.44 -3.51 -15.18
N SER A 127 -17.74 -4.05 -14.01
CA SER A 127 -19.11 -4.42 -13.63
C SER A 127 -20.06 -3.21 -13.59
N ARG A 128 -19.58 -2.05 -13.19
CA ARG A 128 -20.34 -0.80 -13.23
C ARG A 128 -20.52 -0.28 -14.65
N TYR A 129 -19.45 -0.39 -15.45
CA TYR A 129 -19.42 0.24 -16.76
C TYR A 129 -20.10 -0.61 -17.85
N LYS A 130 -20.03 -1.95 -17.78
CA LYS A 130 -20.54 -2.86 -18.82
C LYS A 130 -22.01 -2.61 -19.21
N GLY A 131 -22.83 -2.16 -18.26
CA GLY A 131 -24.24 -1.85 -18.51
C GLY A 131 -24.46 -0.67 -19.48
N HIS A 132 -23.44 0.18 -19.70
CA HIS A 132 -23.50 1.31 -20.62
C HIS A 132 -23.08 0.93 -22.06
N ILE A 133 -22.63 -0.32 -22.27
CA ILE A 133 -22.20 -0.78 -23.58
C ILE A 133 -23.42 -1.37 -24.29
N PRO A 134 -23.78 -0.87 -25.49
CA PRO A 134 -24.88 -1.42 -26.29
C PRO A 134 -24.68 -2.91 -26.56
N ALA A 135 -25.74 -3.71 -26.47
CA ALA A 135 -25.69 -5.15 -26.77
C ALA A 135 -25.25 -5.47 -28.20
N SER A 136 -25.44 -4.52 -29.13
CA SER A 136 -25.01 -4.63 -30.52
C SER A 136 -23.51 -4.42 -30.73
N THR A 137 -22.76 -4.07 -29.69
CA THR A 137 -21.32 -3.79 -29.78
C THR A 137 -20.53 -5.03 -30.15
N GLN A 138 -19.68 -4.94 -31.17
CA GLN A 138 -18.85 -6.04 -31.64
C GLN A 138 -17.92 -6.55 -30.52
N ARG A 139 -17.78 -7.88 -30.41
CA ARG A 139 -16.91 -8.52 -29.41
C ARG A 139 -15.45 -8.01 -29.44
N LYS A 140 -14.94 -7.68 -30.64
CA LYS A 140 -13.59 -7.10 -30.79
C LYS A 140 -13.44 -5.74 -30.09
N VAL A 141 -14.50 -4.91 -30.16
CA VAL A 141 -14.53 -3.62 -29.46
C VAL A 141 -14.58 -3.84 -27.96
N VAL A 142 -15.44 -4.73 -27.48
CA VAL A 142 -15.54 -5.08 -26.04
C VAL A 142 -14.21 -5.57 -25.48
N ASN A 143 -13.50 -6.44 -26.19
CA ASN A 143 -12.18 -6.92 -25.75
C ASN A 143 -11.15 -5.79 -25.64
N ARG A 144 -11.17 -4.82 -26.55
CA ARG A 144 -10.31 -3.64 -26.47
C ARG A 144 -10.72 -2.70 -25.33
N LEU A 145 -12.02 -2.58 -25.06
CA LEU A 145 -12.51 -1.82 -23.90
C LEU A 145 -12.05 -2.43 -22.59
N LEU A 146 -12.04 -3.77 -22.46
CA LEU A 146 -11.46 -4.45 -21.29
C LEU A 146 -10.01 -4.08 -21.05
N SER A 147 -9.20 -3.97 -22.12
CA SER A 147 -7.81 -3.55 -22.00
C SER A 147 -7.66 -2.09 -21.53
N LEU A 148 -8.65 -1.23 -21.79
CA LEU A 148 -8.65 0.16 -21.33
C LEU A 148 -9.01 0.34 -19.86
N VAL A 149 -9.69 -0.65 -19.24
CA VAL A 149 -10.14 -0.52 -17.85
C VAL A 149 -8.97 -0.19 -16.92
N TRP A 150 -7.89 -0.98 -17.00
CA TRP A 150 -6.74 -0.75 -16.14
C TRP A 150 -6.05 0.60 -16.41
N LEU A 151 -5.96 1.02 -17.65
CA LEU A 151 -5.41 2.33 -17.99
C LEU A 151 -6.26 3.46 -17.43
N SER A 152 -7.60 3.33 -17.41
CA SER A 152 -8.49 4.32 -16.81
C SER A 152 -8.32 4.41 -15.29
N VAL A 153 -8.12 3.27 -14.63
CA VAL A 153 -7.79 3.18 -13.20
C VAL A 153 -6.49 3.92 -12.90
N GLN A 154 -5.44 3.65 -13.68
CA GLN A 154 -4.16 4.31 -13.52
C GLN A 154 -4.24 5.82 -13.76
N ALA A 155 -4.98 6.27 -14.78
CA ALA A 155 -5.16 7.68 -15.09
C ALA A 155 -5.83 8.44 -13.95
N VAL A 156 -6.91 7.90 -13.38
CA VAL A 156 -7.60 8.53 -12.24
C VAL A 156 -6.74 8.48 -10.97
N ALA A 157 -6.08 7.36 -10.69
CA ALA A 157 -5.19 7.27 -9.53
C ALA A 157 -4.00 8.25 -9.62
N ALA A 158 -3.45 8.45 -10.81
CA ALA A 158 -2.38 9.41 -11.03
C ALA A 158 -2.87 10.86 -10.89
N ALA A 159 -4.07 11.18 -11.37
CA ALA A 159 -4.69 12.48 -11.17
C ALA A 159 -4.94 12.78 -9.68
N ASN A 160 -5.38 11.79 -8.90
CA ASN A 160 -5.58 11.94 -7.45
C ASN A 160 -4.26 12.09 -6.66
N LYS A 161 -3.12 11.67 -7.22
CA LYS A 161 -1.81 11.74 -6.56
C LYS A 161 -1.03 13.02 -6.85
N ARG A 162 -1.26 13.64 -8.01
CA ARG A 162 -0.45 14.76 -8.53
C ARG A 162 -1.33 15.85 -9.09
N GLU A 163 -1.16 17.06 -8.60
CA GLU A 163 -1.85 18.25 -9.12
C GLU A 163 -1.45 18.54 -10.59
N ASP A 164 -0.19 18.27 -10.96
CA ASP A 164 0.34 18.52 -12.31
C ASP A 164 0.19 17.31 -13.26
N PHE A 165 -0.71 16.39 -12.98
CA PHE A 165 -0.88 15.21 -13.82
C PHE A 165 -1.40 15.59 -15.20
N LYS A 166 -0.60 15.31 -16.25
CA LYS A 166 -1.05 15.39 -17.65
C LYS A 166 -1.61 14.04 -18.06
N GLU A 167 -2.87 14.07 -18.45
CA GLU A 167 -3.53 12.87 -18.98
C GLU A 167 -2.86 12.41 -20.28
N MET A 168 -2.83 11.09 -20.47
CA MET A 168 -2.29 10.48 -21.68
C MET A 168 -3.08 10.95 -22.93
N ALA A 169 -2.36 11.38 -23.94
CA ALA A 169 -2.98 11.85 -25.18
C ALA A 169 -3.79 10.74 -25.86
N GLY A 170 -4.95 11.08 -26.42
CA GLY A 170 -5.79 10.12 -27.13
C GLY A 170 -5.09 9.43 -28.30
N SER A 171 -4.10 10.08 -28.93
CA SER A 171 -3.25 9.45 -29.95
C SER A 171 -2.37 8.32 -29.41
N ALA A 172 -1.84 8.48 -28.19
CA ALA A 172 -1.07 7.43 -27.53
C ALA A 172 -1.96 6.23 -27.16
N LEU A 173 -3.15 6.49 -26.62
CA LEU A 173 -4.15 5.46 -26.33
C LEU A 173 -4.62 4.71 -27.59
N ALA A 174 -4.82 5.43 -28.69
CA ALA A 174 -5.12 4.84 -30.01
C ALA A 174 -4.00 3.91 -30.48
N GLY A 175 -2.75 4.31 -30.32
CA GLY A 175 -1.57 3.49 -30.64
C GLY A 175 -1.51 2.21 -29.81
N MET A 176 -1.77 2.28 -28.50
CA MET A 176 -1.80 1.11 -27.62
C MET A 176 -2.88 0.10 -28.02
N LEU A 177 -4.02 0.56 -28.52
CA LEU A 177 -5.11 -0.31 -28.98
C LEU A 177 -4.96 -0.75 -30.43
N SER A 178 -3.93 -0.28 -31.14
CA SER A 178 -3.74 -0.52 -32.57
C SER A 178 -4.97 -0.11 -33.38
N VAL A 179 -5.47 1.11 -33.15
CA VAL A 179 -6.59 1.72 -33.89
C VAL A 179 -6.18 3.07 -34.45
N SER A 180 -6.88 3.51 -35.52
CA SER A 180 -6.68 4.86 -36.06
C SER A 180 -7.16 5.93 -35.09
N ARG A 181 -6.61 7.15 -35.21
CA ARG A 181 -7.03 8.28 -34.39
C ARG A 181 -8.53 8.62 -34.57
N SER A 182 -9.06 8.51 -35.78
CA SER A 182 -10.50 8.72 -36.04
C SER A 182 -11.34 7.69 -35.31
N THR A 183 -10.99 6.40 -35.44
CA THR A 183 -11.69 5.31 -34.70
C THR A 183 -11.62 5.51 -33.20
N TRP A 184 -10.48 6.00 -32.68
CA TRP A 184 -10.38 6.34 -31.26
C TRP A 184 -11.40 7.43 -30.87
N CYS A 185 -11.42 8.55 -31.59
CA CYS A 185 -12.31 9.67 -31.27
C CYS A 185 -13.78 9.29 -31.36
N GLU A 186 -14.15 8.53 -32.39
CA GLU A 186 -15.55 8.19 -32.64
C GLU A 186 -16.07 7.06 -31.74
N THR A 187 -15.25 6.02 -31.50
CA THR A 187 -15.72 4.81 -30.83
C THR A 187 -15.21 4.72 -29.38
N TYR A 188 -13.93 4.95 -29.13
CA TYR A 188 -13.33 4.62 -27.83
C TYR A 188 -13.29 5.78 -26.85
N SER A 189 -13.20 7.02 -27.32
CA SER A 189 -13.11 8.21 -26.47
C SER A 189 -14.31 8.38 -25.53
N PRO A 190 -15.56 8.19 -25.97
CA PRO A 190 -16.71 8.24 -25.06
C PRO A 190 -16.66 7.15 -23.99
N HIS A 191 -16.26 5.93 -24.38
CA HIS A 191 -16.11 4.81 -23.44
C HIS A 191 -14.97 5.08 -22.44
N TRP A 192 -13.86 5.67 -22.88
CA TRP A 192 -12.76 6.09 -22.00
C TRP A 192 -13.21 7.08 -20.94
N ALA A 193 -13.97 8.10 -21.35
CA ALA A 193 -14.53 9.09 -20.43
C ALA A 193 -15.47 8.44 -19.41
N GLY A 194 -16.36 7.55 -19.86
CA GLY A 194 -17.29 6.83 -18.99
C GLY A 194 -16.61 5.88 -18.02
N MET A 195 -15.54 5.20 -18.43
CA MET A 195 -14.75 4.36 -17.52
C MET A 195 -14.05 5.19 -16.42
N LYS A 196 -13.48 6.33 -16.78
CA LYS A 196 -12.89 7.25 -15.77
C LYS A 196 -13.94 7.73 -14.79
N GLU A 197 -15.15 8.01 -15.25
CA GLU A 197 -16.25 8.41 -14.38
C GLU A 197 -16.66 7.28 -13.44
N ALA A 198 -16.71 6.03 -13.91
CA ALA A 198 -16.96 4.87 -13.07
C ALA A 198 -15.88 4.70 -11.97
N VAL A 199 -14.61 5.02 -12.28
CA VAL A 199 -13.51 5.00 -11.30
C VAL A 199 -13.66 6.15 -10.29
N ARG A 200 -14.03 7.36 -10.74
CA ARG A 200 -14.27 8.50 -9.84
C ARG A 200 -15.43 8.23 -8.89
N ALA A 201 -16.51 7.64 -9.39
CA ALA A 201 -17.64 7.22 -8.57
C ALA A 201 -17.24 6.15 -7.53
N LEU A 202 -16.33 5.24 -7.89
CA LEU A 202 -15.75 4.29 -6.93
C LEU A 202 -14.94 5.00 -5.85
N ASP A 203 -14.11 5.99 -6.23
CA ASP A 203 -13.33 6.81 -5.30
C ASP A 203 -14.23 7.54 -4.30
N GLU A 204 -15.22 8.27 -4.79
CA GLU A 204 -16.14 9.03 -3.95
C GLU A 204 -16.90 8.13 -2.98
N MET A 205 -17.44 7.01 -3.47
CA MET A 205 -18.15 6.06 -2.61
C MET A 205 -17.23 5.46 -1.54
N ALA A 206 -16.00 5.12 -1.90
CA ALA A 206 -15.03 4.57 -0.95
C ALA A 206 -14.63 5.59 0.12
N LEU A 207 -14.44 6.86 -0.25
CA LEU A 207 -14.12 7.94 0.68
C LEU A 207 -15.27 8.22 1.65
N LEU A 208 -16.51 8.31 1.15
CA LEU A 208 -17.70 8.52 1.98
C LEU A 208 -17.95 7.37 2.93
N ALA A 209 -17.84 6.14 2.45
CA ALA A 209 -17.99 4.95 3.28
C ALA A 209 -16.89 4.88 4.38
N THR A 210 -15.65 5.23 4.04
CA THR A 210 -14.56 5.30 5.03
C THR A 210 -14.86 6.32 6.12
N LEU A 211 -15.31 7.49 5.73
CA LEU A 211 -15.65 8.55 6.67
C LEU A 211 -16.77 8.12 7.61
N HIS A 212 -17.81 7.49 7.08
CA HIS A 212 -18.93 6.97 7.87
C HIS A 212 -18.45 5.92 8.89
N HIS A 213 -17.62 4.95 8.48
CA HIS A 213 -17.05 3.95 9.40
C HIS A 213 -16.13 4.59 10.44
N TYR A 214 -15.36 5.60 10.06
CA TYR A 214 -14.50 6.34 10.98
C TYR A 214 -15.33 7.08 12.05
N GLN A 215 -16.42 7.75 11.67
CA GLN A 215 -17.30 8.45 12.61
C GLN A 215 -17.99 7.50 13.57
N ASN A 216 -18.57 6.42 13.07
CA ASN A 216 -19.21 5.40 13.92
C ASN A 216 -18.24 4.82 14.96
N HIS A 217 -16.99 4.61 14.56
CA HIS A 217 -15.97 4.08 15.49
C HIS A 217 -15.58 5.08 16.59
N LEU A 218 -15.61 6.37 16.32
CA LEU A 218 -15.38 7.40 17.34
C LEU A 218 -16.53 7.43 18.36
N ASP A 219 -17.76 7.31 17.89
CA ASP A 219 -18.95 7.30 18.74
C ASP A 219 -18.94 6.09 19.68
N ASP A 220 -18.51 4.90 19.21
CA ASP A 220 -18.39 3.68 20.01
C ASP A 220 -17.29 3.77 21.09
N VAL A 221 -16.27 4.59 20.92
CA VAL A 221 -15.16 4.74 21.88
C VAL A 221 -15.47 5.81 22.95
N CYS A 222 -16.42 6.72 22.68
CA CYS A 222 -16.80 7.79 23.57
C CYS A 222 -17.94 7.41 24.53
N VAL A 223 -18.48 6.20 24.46
CA VAL A 223 -19.49 5.64 25.35
C VAL A 223 -18.81 4.68 26.35
#